data_b9eb9290a551d61f21f26ff14a9430d9
#
_entry.id   b9eb9290a551d61f21f26ff14a9430d9
#
_cell.length_a   1.000
_cell.length_b   1.000
_cell.length_c   1.000
_cell.angle_alpha   90.00
_cell.angle_beta   90.00
_cell.angle_gamma   90.00
#
_symmetry.space_group_name_H-M   'P 1'
#
loop_
_entity.id
_entity.type
_entity.pdbx_description
1 polymer ?
#
loop_
_entity_poly.entity_id
_entity_poly.type
_entity_poly.pdbx_seq_one_letter_code
_entity_poly.pdbx_strand_id
1 'polypeptide(L)'
;MGNGRVLVVDDEAQIRTTVKMVLTQAGYDVVEAEDGEKAIQAIKADDNPLMVDMLLCDMQMPKLGGLGVIDYFRGQFPSVPIVVMTGYANVKDAAQLMKQGIVDYLVKPVEKSKLVDVVNEAVNKHIYRMS
;
A
#
# COMPACT_ATOMS: atom_id res chain seq x y z
N MET A 1 19.25 1.39 4.89
CA MET A 1 18.83 2.32 3.83
C MET A 1 18.30 1.54 2.67
N GLY A 2 17.15 1.90 2.21
CA GLY A 2 16.51 1.20 1.14
C GLY A 2 16.05 2.12 0.04
N ASN A 3 15.32 1.54 -0.91
CA ASN A 3 14.72 2.27 -2.00
C ASN A 3 13.50 3.10 -1.56
N GLY A 4 13.05 2.90 -0.34
CA GLY A 4 11.91 3.59 0.25
C GLY A 4 11.26 2.73 1.33
N ARG A 5 10.19 3.25 1.92
CA ARG A 5 9.43 2.56 2.96
C ARG A 5 7.99 2.37 2.49
N VAL A 6 7.49 1.14 2.62
CA VAL A 6 6.16 0.74 2.18
C VAL A 6 5.35 0.30 3.40
N LEU A 7 4.15 0.85 3.57
CA LEU A 7 3.19 0.36 4.55
C LEU A 7 2.30 -0.67 3.87
N VAL A 8 2.36 -1.91 4.36
CA VAL A 8 1.59 -3.05 3.84
C VAL A 8 0.45 -3.36 4.79
N VAL A 9 -0.78 -3.29 4.30
CA VAL A 9 -1.99 -3.52 5.09
C VAL A 9 -2.76 -4.69 4.50
N ASP A 10 -2.84 -5.78 5.23
CA ASP A 10 -3.55 -6.99 4.81
C ASP A 10 -3.87 -7.82 6.06
N ASP A 11 -5.10 -8.32 6.18
CA ASP A 11 -5.51 -9.12 7.34
C ASP A 11 -4.97 -10.55 7.30
N GLU A 12 -4.47 -11.00 6.17
CA GLU A 12 -3.89 -12.33 6.01
C GLU A 12 -2.39 -12.29 6.32
N ALA A 13 -2.00 -12.86 7.45
CA ALA A 13 -0.60 -12.85 7.91
C ALA A 13 0.34 -13.47 6.88
N GLN A 14 -0.08 -14.53 6.20
CA GLN A 14 0.75 -15.21 5.21
C GLN A 14 1.05 -14.31 4.00
N ILE A 15 0.06 -13.55 3.57
CA ILE A 15 0.24 -12.60 2.46
C ILE A 15 1.17 -11.47 2.89
N ARG A 16 0.98 -10.90 4.10
CA ARG A 16 1.89 -9.87 4.61
C ARG A 16 3.33 -10.37 4.66
N THR A 17 3.53 -11.58 5.16
CA THR A 17 4.87 -12.17 5.25
C THR A 17 5.51 -12.31 3.88
N THR A 18 4.77 -12.82 2.90
CA THR A 18 5.26 -12.99 1.53
C THR A 18 5.60 -11.65 0.89
N VAL A 19 4.70 -10.68 0.99
CA VAL A 19 4.91 -9.35 0.43
C VAL A 19 6.12 -8.68 1.08
N LYS A 20 6.22 -8.76 2.40
CA LYS A 20 7.37 -8.21 3.13
C LYS A 20 8.68 -8.82 2.65
N MET A 21 8.72 -10.13 2.49
CA MET A 21 9.92 -10.82 2.03
C MET A 21 10.33 -10.34 0.62
N VAL A 22 9.37 -10.28 -0.29
CA VAL A 22 9.63 -9.84 -1.66
C VAL A 22 10.14 -8.40 -1.69
N LEU A 23 9.48 -7.51 -0.97
CA LEU A 23 9.85 -6.09 -0.98
C LEU A 23 11.17 -5.83 -0.24
N THR A 24 11.43 -6.56 0.85
CA THR A 24 12.70 -6.45 1.56
C THR A 24 13.86 -6.89 0.67
N GLN A 25 13.69 -7.97 -0.08
CA GLN A 25 14.69 -8.43 -1.04
C GLN A 25 14.91 -7.41 -2.17
N ALA A 26 13.89 -6.63 -2.50
CA ALA A 26 13.99 -5.57 -3.51
C ALA A 26 14.57 -4.26 -2.96
N GLY A 27 14.92 -4.22 -1.67
CA GLY A 27 15.58 -3.07 -1.06
C GLY A 27 14.66 -2.10 -0.35
N TYR A 28 13.41 -2.48 -0.07
CA TYR A 28 12.46 -1.63 0.65
C TYR A 28 12.41 -1.95 2.13
N ASP A 29 12.17 -0.93 2.93
CA ASP A 29 11.73 -1.09 4.31
C ASP A 29 10.23 -1.32 4.31
N VAL A 30 9.74 -2.23 5.14
CA VAL A 30 8.33 -2.59 5.20
C VAL A 30 7.79 -2.40 6.60
N VAL A 31 6.70 -1.65 6.71
CA VAL A 31 5.90 -1.55 7.93
C VAL A 31 4.61 -2.32 7.67
N GLU A 32 4.18 -3.12 8.62
CA GLU A 32 3.00 -3.99 8.47
C GLU A 32 1.86 -3.53 9.36
N ALA A 33 0.64 -3.70 8.86
CA ALA A 33 -0.58 -3.55 9.66
C ALA A 33 -1.57 -4.64 9.25
N GLU A 34 -2.25 -5.22 10.23
CA GLU A 34 -3.17 -6.34 9.99
C GLU A 34 -4.60 -5.89 9.73
N ASP A 35 -4.92 -4.62 9.98
CA ASP A 35 -6.24 -4.06 9.72
C ASP A 35 -6.15 -2.53 9.56
N GLY A 36 -7.30 -1.92 9.24
CA GLY A 36 -7.35 -0.50 8.97
C GLY A 36 -7.03 0.38 10.17
N GLU A 37 -7.45 0.00 11.35
CA GLU A 37 -7.14 0.76 12.56
C GLU A 37 -5.65 0.75 12.85
N LYS A 38 -5.02 -0.42 12.70
CA LYS A 38 -3.58 -0.55 12.89
C LYS A 38 -2.79 0.15 11.81
N ALA A 39 -3.33 0.21 10.58
CA ALA A 39 -2.72 0.99 9.52
C ALA A 39 -2.66 2.48 9.88
N ILE A 40 -3.74 3.02 10.41
CA ILE A 40 -3.79 4.41 10.84
C ILE A 40 -2.83 4.67 12.01
N GLN A 41 -2.77 3.74 12.97
CA GLN A 41 -1.81 3.84 14.06
C GLN A 41 -0.37 3.78 13.55
N ALA A 42 -0.11 2.88 12.59
CA ALA A 42 1.23 2.70 12.03
C ALA A 42 1.72 3.94 11.30
N ILE A 43 0.89 4.56 10.48
CA ILE A 43 1.32 5.75 9.72
C ILE A 43 1.63 6.92 10.65
N LYS A 44 1.01 6.98 11.83
CA LYS A 44 1.27 8.04 12.80
C LYS A 44 2.49 7.76 13.69
N ALA A 45 2.97 6.52 13.73
CA ALA A 45 4.01 6.11 14.67
C ALA A 45 5.40 6.55 14.22
N ASP A 46 6.23 6.95 15.17
CA ASP A 46 7.64 7.26 14.97
C ASP A 46 7.85 8.25 13.80
N ASP A 47 8.72 7.92 12.86
CA ASP A 47 8.99 8.76 11.68
C ASP A 47 8.15 8.39 10.45
N ASN A 48 7.21 7.45 10.58
CA ASN A 48 6.40 6.99 9.45
C ASN A 48 5.65 8.10 8.72
N PRO A 49 5.09 9.13 9.41
CA PRO A 49 4.43 10.21 8.68
C PRO A 49 5.32 10.91 7.66
N LEU A 50 6.63 10.91 7.89
CA LEU A 50 7.61 11.54 7.02
C LEU A 50 8.27 10.56 6.06
N MET A 51 8.35 9.28 6.43
CA MET A 51 9.19 8.31 5.75
C MET A 51 8.46 7.30 4.89
N VAL A 52 7.15 7.10 5.10
CA VAL A 52 6.40 6.15 4.29
C VAL A 52 6.20 6.74 2.89
N ASP A 53 6.63 5.99 1.89
CA ASP A 53 6.63 6.41 0.49
C ASP A 53 5.44 5.88 -0.31
N MET A 54 4.79 4.83 0.17
CA MET A 54 3.55 4.34 -0.44
C MET A 54 2.77 3.44 0.52
N LEU A 55 1.48 3.33 0.25
CA LEU A 55 0.56 2.43 0.93
C LEU A 55 0.19 1.30 -0.03
N LEU A 56 0.36 0.07 0.41
CA LEU A 56 -0.12 -1.13 -0.30
C LEU A 56 -1.21 -1.76 0.56
N CYS A 57 -2.45 -1.67 0.11
CA CYS A 57 -3.61 -1.96 0.95
C CYS A 57 -4.54 -3.02 0.33
N ASP A 58 -4.88 -4.03 1.12
CA ASP A 58 -5.91 -5.00 0.77
C ASP A 58 -7.28 -4.32 0.86
N MET A 59 -8.13 -4.54 -0.15
CA MET A 59 -9.48 -4.00 -0.16
C MET A 59 -10.46 -4.78 0.70
N GLN A 60 -10.15 -6.04 0.97
CA GLN A 60 -11.08 -6.96 1.62
C GLN A 60 -10.62 -7.25 3.04
N MET A 61 -10.92 -6.34 3.95
CA MET A 61 -10.57 -6.48 5.35
C MET A 61 -11.80 -6.24 6.23
N PRO A 62 -11.88 -6.88 7.41
CA PRO A 62 -12.93 -6.59 8.38
C PRO A 62 -12.75 -5.20 9.00
N LYS A 63 -13.77 -4.74 9.72
CA LYS A 63 -13.79 -3.46 10.45
C LYS A 63 -13.61 -2.28 9.50
N LEU A 64 -12.63 -1.41 9.75
CA LEU A 64 -12.29 -0.34 8.83
C LEU A 64 -11.62 -0.97 7.61
N GLY A 65 -12.37 -1.20 6.55
CA GLY A 65 -11.89 -1.84 5.34
C GLY A 65 -10.93 -0.97 4.53
N GLY A 66 -10.51 -1.51 3.38
CA GLY A 66 -9.58 -0.82 2.50
C GLY A 66 -10.04 0.58 2.09
N LEU A 67 -11.34 0.75 1.82
CA LEU A 67 -11.88 2.07 1.47
C LEU A 67 -11.69 3.09 2.60
N GLY A 68 -11.89 2.68 3.85
CA GLY A 68 -11.69 3.56 5.00
C GLY A 68 -10.24 4.00 5.16
N VAL A 69 -9.30 3.08 4.93
CA VAL A 69 -7.87 3.39 4.96
C VAL A 69 -7.51 4.37 3.83
N ILE A 70 -8.00 4.12 2.63
CA ILE A 70 -7.76 4.98 1.47
C ILE A 70 -8.29 6.39 1.73
N ASP A 71 -9.52 6.51 2.24
CA ASP A 71 -10.11 7.81 2.56
C ASP A 71 -9.26 8.56 3.59
N TYR A 72 -8.81 7.86 4.62
CA TYR A 72 -7.95 8.46 5.64
C TYR A 72 -6.65 9.00 5.03
N PHE A 73 -5.97 8.18 4.21
CA PHE A 73 -4.71 8.58 3.60
C PHE A 73 -4.89 9.74 2.63
N ARG A 74 -5.97 9.76 1.89
CA ARG A 74 -6.25 10.86 0.95
C ARG A 74 -6.47 12.18 1.67
N GLY A 75 -7.09 12.13 2.85
CA GLY A 75 -7.32 13.33 3.64
C GLY A 75 -6.09 13.82 4.41
N GLN A 76 -5.32 12.89 4.96
CA GLN A 76 -4.22 13.20 5.87
C GLN A 76 -2.83 13.10 5.24
N PHE A 77 -2.68 12.25 4.22
CA PHE A 77 -1.39 11.99 3.56
C PHE A 77 -1.60 11.98 2.04
N PRO A 78 -2.09 13.09 1.46
CA PRO A 78 -2.48 13.08 0.04
C PRO A 78 -1.33 12.90 -0.94
N SER A 79 -0.08 13.10 -0.51
CA SER A 79 1.08 12.89 -1.36
C SER A 79 1.53 11.43 -1.40
N VAL A 80 1.05 10.59 -0.48
CA VAL A 80 1.46 9.18 -0.42
C VAL A 80 0.66 8.38 -1.46
N PRO A 81 1.32 7.80 -2.47
CA PRO A 81 0.63 7.00 -3.47
C PRO A 81 0.06 5.73 -2.86
N ILE A 82 -1.08 5.32 -3.38
CA ILE A 82 -1.81 4.15 -2.89
C ILE A 82 -1.93 3.13 -4.00
N VAL A 83 -1.52 1.89 -3.70
CA VAL A 83 -1.72 0.72 -4.54
C VAL A 83 -2.63 -0.25 -3.78
N VAL A 84 -3.61 -0.79 -4.45
CA VAL A 84 -4.60 -1.68 -3.86
C VAL A 84 -4.32 -3.12 -4.28
N MET A 85 -4.44 -4.05 -3.33
CA MET A 85 -4.46 -5.49 -3.61
C MET A 85 -5.87 -6.01 -3.40
N THR A 86 -6.32 -6.91 -4.26
CA THR A 86 -7.63 -7.54 -4.12
C THR A 86 -7.63 -8.97 -4.63
N GLY A 87 -8.31 -9.87 -3.93
CA GLY A 87 -8.53 -11.23 -4.39
C GLY A 87 -9.67 -11.32 -5.40
N TYR A 88 -10.39 -10.24 -5.59
CA TYR A 88 -11.53 -10.19 -6.48
C TYR A 88 -11.39 -9.01 -7.43
N ALA A 89 -11.10 -9.30 -8.69
CA ALA A 89 -10.97 -8.29 -9.73
C ALA A 89 -12.35 -7.95 -10.29
N ASN A 90 -12.74 -6.69 -10.15
CA ASN A 90 -13.95 -6.16 -10.76
C ASN A 90 -13.57 -4.87 -11.49
N VAL A 91 -13.76 -4.85 -12.80
CA VAL A 91 -13.38 -3.72 -13.65
C VAL A 91 -14.05 -2.42 -13.19
N LYS A 92 -15.31 -2.52 -12.77
CA LYS A 92 -16.08 -1.36 -12.31
C LYS A 92 -15.48 -0.78 -11.02
N ASP A 93 -15.15 -1.64 -10.05
CA ASP A 93 -14.56 -1.20 -8.80
C ASP A 93 -13.17 -0.63 -9.02
N ALA A 94 -12.37 -1.26 -9.89
CA ALA A 94 -11.05 -0.77 -10.24
C ALA A 94 -11.12 0.63 -10.85
N ALA A 95 -12.02 0.83 -11.81
CA ALA A 95 -12.20 2.13 -12.45
C ALA A 95 -12.60 3.21 -11.44
N GLN A 96 -13.48 2.87 -10.49
CA GLN A 96 -13.91 3.80 -9.44
C GLN A 96 -12.76 4.16 -8.52
N LEU A 97 -11.94 3.17 -8.12
CA LEU A 97 -10.76 3.40 -7.28
C LEU A 97 -9.74 4.28 -7.98
N MET A 98 -9.50 4.06 -9.27
CA MET A 98 -8.61 4.90 -10.05
C MET A 98 -9.09 6.35 -10.10
N LYS A 99 -10.41 6.57 -10.19
CA LYS A 99 -10.99 7.92 -10.11
C LYS A 99 -10.77 8.54 -8.74
N GLN A 100 -10.69 7.73 -7.69
CA GLN A 100 -10.42 8.21 -6.33
C GLN A 100 -8.94 8.48 -6.10
N GLY A 101 -8.08 8.24 -7.09
CA GLY A 101 -6.69 8.63 -7.03
C GLY A 101 -5.72 7.57 -6.60
N ILE A 102 -6.11 6.29 -6.60
CA ILE A 102 -5.12 5.22 -6.43
C ILE A 102 -4.24 5.15 -7.68
N VAL A 103 -2.98 4.74 -7.48
CA VAL A 103 -2.01 4.71 -8.57
C VAL A 103 -2.17 3.46 -9.42
N ASP A 104 -2.47 2.33 -8.77
CA ASP A 104 -2.61 1.05 -9.47
C ASP A 104 -3.32 0.05 -8.56
N TYR A 105 -3.71 -1.09 -9.11
CA TYR A 105 -4.22 -2.18 -8.31
C TYR A 105 -3.65 -3.51 -8.78
N LEU A 106 -3.55 -4.46 -7.85
CA LEU A 106 -2.99 -5.79 -8.08
C LEU A 106 -4.03 -6.84 -7.70
N VAL A 107 -4.13 -7.90 -8.50
CA VAL A 107 -5.05 -9.00 -8.25
C VAL A 107 -4.28 -10.15 -7.61
N LYS A 108 -4.77 -10.65 -6.48
CA LYS A 108 -4.17 -11.79 -5.79
C LYS A 108 -4.49 -13.09 -6.54
N PRO A 109 -3.57 -14.05 -6.58
CA PRO A 109 -2.21 -13.99 -6.06
C PRO A 109 -1.31 -13.11 -6.94
N VAL A 110 -0.51 -12.27 -6.29
CA VAL A 110 0.31 -11.29 -7.00
C VAL A 110 1.66 -11.92 -7.37
N GLU A 111 2.00 -11.85 -8.65
CA GLU A 111 3.30 -12.29 -9.12
C GLU A 111 4.40 -11.38 -8.58
N LYS A 112 5.53 -11.97 -8.16
CA LYS A 112 6.65 -11.27 -7.54
C LYS A 112 7.15 -10.11 -8.40
N SER A 113 7.41 -10.34 -9.68
CA SER A 113 7.92 -9.31 -10.56
C SER A 113 6.92 -8.16 -10.75
N LYS A 114 5.64 -8.48 -10.87
CA LYS A 114 4.58 -7.49 -10.99
C LYS A 114 4.49 -6.63 -9.74
N LEU A 115 4.57 -7.24 -8.56
CA LEU A 115 4.55 -6.52 -7.29
C LEU A 115 5.71 -5.53 -7.21
N VAL A 116 6.92 -5.99 -7.51
CA VAL A 116 8.11 -5.14 -7.44
C VAL A 116 8.02 -3.97 -8.44
N ASP A 117 7.58 -4.25 -9.66
CA ASP A 117 7.45 -3.21 -10.69
C ASP A 117 6.46 -2.12 -10.28
N VAL A 118 5.30 -2.52 -9.77
CA VAL A 118 4.27 -1.57 -9.34
C VAL A 118 4.73 -0.75 -8.15
N VAL A 119 5.39 -1.39 -7.17
CA VAL A 119 5.93 -0.69 -6.00
C VAL A 119 7.03 0.29 -6.42
N ASN A 120 7.95 -0.12 -7.27
CA ASN A 120 9.01 0.76 -7.77
C ASN A 120 8.42 2.01 -8.42
N GLU A 121 7.42 1.83 -9.25
CA GLU A 121 6.80 2.94 -9.96
C GLU A 121 6.08 3.90 -8.99
N ALA A 122 5.34 3.36 -8.04
CA ALA A 122 4.62 4.16 -7.06
C ALA A 122 5.57 4.94 -6.14
N VAL A 123 6.60 4.27 -5.62
CA VAL A 123 7.59 4.92 -4.75
C VAL A 123 8.35 6.02 -5.50
N ASN A 124 8.73 5.77 -6.74
CA ASN A 124 9.41 6.77 -7.55
C ASN A 124 8.55 8.01 -7.78
N LYS A 125 7.25 7.85 -7.98
CA LYS A 125 6.33 8.98 -8.12
C LYS A 125 6.31 9.83 -6.84
N HIS A 126 6.29 9.20 -5.67
CA HIS A 126 6.29 9.93 -4.40
C HIS A 126 7.60 10.70 -4.21
N ILE A 127 8.72 10.02 -4.39
CA ILE A 127 10.04 10.63 -4.23
C ILE A 127 10.21 11.79 -5.20
N TYR A 128 9.78 11.63 -6.44
CA TYR A 128 9.86 12.68 -7.45
C TYR A 128 9.07 13.93 -7.04
N ARG A 129 7.86 13.75 -6.49
CA ARG A 129 7.04 14.88 -6.02
C ARG A 129 7.65 15.61 -4.84
N MET A 130 8.41 14.90 -4.01
CA MET A 130 9.04 15.48 -2.82
C MET A 130 10.37 16.18 -3.15
N SER A 131 10.90 15.94 -4.34
CA SER A 131 12.08 16.65 -4.79
C SER A 131 11.66 18.01 -5.38
#